data_d83aa7705917510ee8be6c34ad70dd59
#
_entry.id   d83aa7705917510ee8be6c34ad70dd59
#
_cell.length_a   1.000
_cell.length_b   1.000
_cell.length_c   1.000
_cell.angle_alpha   90.00
_cell.angle_beta   90.00
_cell.angle_gamma   90.00
#
_symmetry.space_group_name_H-M   'P 1'
#
loop_
_entity.id
_entity.type
_entity.pdbx_description
1 polymer ?
#
loop_
_entity_poly.entity_id
_entity_poly.type
_entity_poly.pdbx_seq_one_letter_code
_entity_poly.pdbx_strand_id
1 'polypeptide(L)'
;MSTDHAYHFTEDQRPNVAGAPYLPPHTLGRRVAYVIVALLMSLSGTFGNSLITENLAQLAGGYSAYSAQMVWLTGVFVGVGACSNLFVIKGRQQFGLPLMLFGALGLYALTAAADVLFANLTTAILSRAANGLATSTAVASSVYYLMSALPQSKRILAVATPIACVQLAQPLARLVPVDFLIADGNTTLRLLVLLIPVLQIVILALNPLPPTYRIKTFEWVDLITGVFVACGAVMLGCGLATASTYWWNDAPFVGELMLGAVLTIGAALLVEACRKRPEIDIGWLSNRHICTFMGIALLERVSLAVQTTSVPGLFALRSLNNDQYHALFGWVSVAMLAGIVIMLATLNPRSLLYQMVSALGCIAMGALLACFSNGSVRPQDLIVSQCLIGFGATLFVGPALLYSVSQVLKQGPQVLVPTVLIFAATQNLGSVIGSALLNSVQYATQRYAISGYANRLSATDPRVDPSALSTLTSEVSRQASVIGYLNSFRLVLVIALAATLVVLAAAAYSSYSNRHPKRKPT
;
A
#
# COMPACT_ATOMS: atom_id res chain seq x y z
N MET A 1 -13.51 10.10 32.02
CA MET A 1 -14.95 10.15 32.26
C MET A 1 -15.52 8.81 31.86
N SER A 2 -15.77 7.94 32.86
CA SER A 2 -16.38 6.64 32.67
C SER A 2 -17.89 6.81 32.58
N THR A 3 -18.44 6.75 31.40
CA THR A 3 -19.87 6.49 31.23
C THR A 3 -20.04 4.97 31.21
N ASP A 4 -19.98 4.36 32.35
CA ASP A 4 -20.51 3.01 32.62
C ASP A 4 -22.05 3.05 32.55
N HIS A 5 -22.58 3.32 31.38
CA HIS A 5 -23.88 2.81 31.06
C HIS A 5 -23.64 1.34 30.67
N ALA A 6 -23.87 0.44 31.63
CA ALA A 6 -23.88 -0.99 31.43
C ALA A 6 -24.92 -1.34 30.35
N TYR A 7 -24.52 -1.30 29.09
CA TYR A 7 -25.25 -1.91 28.01
C TYR A 7 -25.22 -3.42 28.27
N HIS A 8 -26.31 -3.99 28.72
CA HIS A 8 -26.50 -5.44 28.77
C HIS A 8 -26.65 -5.94 27.32
N PHE A 9 -25.52 -6.30 26.71
CA PHE A 9 -25.51 -6.96 25.42
C PHE A 9 -25.99 -8.39 25.56
N THR A 10 -26.90 -8.82 24.71
CA THR A 10 -27.32 -10.22 24.60
C THR A 10 -26.15 -11.05 24.05
N GLU A 11 -26.08 -12.35 24.36
CA GLU A 11 -25.01 -13.23 23.85
C GLU A 11 -24.91 -13.23 22.33
N ASP A 12 -26.02 -13.08 21.61
CA ASP A 12 -26.08 -12.97 20.14
C ASP A 12 -25.38 -11.74 19.57
N GLN A 13 -25.16 -10.70 20.38
CA GLN A 13 -24.46 -9.46 19.98
C GLN A 13 -22.95 -9.54 20.27
N ARG A 14 -22.51 -10.61 20.95
CA ARG A 14 -21.11 -10.82 21.27
C ARG A 14 -20.33 -11.17 19.99
N PRO A 15 -19.22 -10.49 19.70
CA PRO A 15 -18.43 -10.81 18.53
C PRO A 15 -17.70 -12.15 18.70
N ASN A 16 -17.64 -12.95 17.65
CA ASN A 16 -16.92 -14.24 17.63
C ASN A 16 -15.39 -14.08 17.71
N VAL A 17 -14.89 -12.85 17.58
CA VAL A 17 -13.46 -12.54 17.56
C VAL A 17 -13.15 -11.58 18.70
N ALA A 18 -12.19 -11.95 19.57
CA ALA A 18 -11.75 -11.11 20.67
C ALA A 18 -11.16 -9.78 20.17
N GLY A 19 -11.45 -8.69 20.89
CA GLY A 19 -11.04 -7.34 20.51
C GLY A 19 -11.90 -6.67 19.45
N ALA A 20 -12.95 -7.34 18.95
CA ALA A 20 -13.94 -6.72 18.08
C ALA A 20 -15.01 -5.98 18.92
N PRO A 21 -15.58 -4.88 18.40
CA PRO A 21 -16.70 -4.19 19.04
C PRO A 21 -17.97 -5.03 18.96
N TYR A 22 -18.88 -4.85 19.92
CA TYR A 22 -20.23 -5.39 19.85
C TYR A 22 -20.97 -4.82 18.65
N LEU A 23 -21.93 -5.57 18.11
CA LEU A 23 -22.67 -5.23 16.90
C LEU A 23 -24.17 -5.03 17.19
N PRO A 24 -24.55 -3.98 17.95
CA PRO A 24 -25.95 -3.69 18.22
C PRO A 24 -26.65 -3.19 16.94
N PRO A 25 -27.98 -3.35 16.85
CA PRO A 25 -28.75 -2.78 15.75
C PRO A 25 -28.73 -1.25 15.83
N HIS A 26 -28.37 -0.59 14.72
CA HIS A 26 -28.32 0.87 14.62
C HIS A 26 -29.44 1.42 13.75
N THR A 27 -29.87 2.65 14.04
CA THR A 27 -30.80 3.43 13.19
C THR A 27 -30.14 3.71 11.83
N LEU A 28 -30.95 3.96 10.81
CA LEU A 28 -30.48 4.21 9.44
C LEU A 28 -29.47 5.39 9.39
N GLY A 29 -29.78 6.50 10.07
CA GLY A 29 -28.90 7.67 10.12
C GLY A 29 -27.52 7.34 10.71
N ARG A 30 -27.45 6.56 11.80
CA ARG A 30 -26.19 6.14 12.41
C ARG A 30 -25.41 5.16 11.52
N ARG A 31 -26.10 4.29 10.79
CA ARG A 31 -25.48 3.38 9.80
C ARG A 31 -24.84 4.17 8.66
N VAL A 32 -25.53 5.20 8.12
CA VAL A 32 -24.97 6.08 7.09
C VAL A 32 -23.75 6.84 7.62
N ALA A 33 -23.85 7.41 8.83
CA ALA A 33 -22.71 8.07 9.47
C ALA A 33 -21.50 7.12 9.61
N TYR A 34 -21.71 5.88 10.02
CA TYR A 34 -20.65 4.89 10.15
C TYR A 34 -20.00 4.52 8.80
N VAL A 35 -20.79 4.46 7.71
CA VAL A 35 -20.23 4.26 6.36
C VAL A 35 -19.32 5.45 5.98
N ILE A 36 -19.79 6.67 6.18
CA ILE A 36 -19.02 7.89 5.87
C ILE A 36 -17.72 7.93 6.69
N VAL A 37 -17.80 7.68 8.00
CA VAL A 37 -16.64 7.62 8.89
C VAL A 37 -15.64 6.56 8.41
N ALA A 38 -16.10 5.37 8.05
CA ALA A 38 -15.24 4.29 7.56
C ALA A 38 -14.49 4.68 6.28
N LEU A 39 -15.18 5.29 5.31
CA LEU A 39 -14.56 5.74 4.06
C LEU A 39 -13.55 6.85 4.31
N LEU A 40 -13.88 7.84 5.15
CA LEU A 40 -12.97 8.91 5.51
C LEU A 40 -11.74 8.40 6.25
N MET A 41 -11.89 7.49 7.21
CA MET A 41 -10.78 6.90 7.95
C MET A 41 -9.85 6.08 7.08
N SER A 42 -10.39 5.28 6.14
CA SER A 42 -9.57 4.46 5.25
C SER A 42 -8.78 5.29 4.25
N LEU A 43 -9.35 6.41 3.77
CA LEU A 43 -8.72 7.25 2.75
C LEU A 43 -7.72 8.25 3.35
N SER A 44 -8.07 8.94 4.43
CA SER A 44 -7.36 10.15 4.90
C SER A 44 -5.94 9.87 5.40
N GLY A 45 -5.71 8.76 6.10
CA GLY A 45 -4.37 8.42 6.59
C GLY A 45 -3.36 8.20 5.45
N THR A 46 -3.75 7.43 4.45
CA THR A 46 -2.93 7.17 3.25
C THR A 46 -2.84 8.41 2.37
N PHE A 47 -3.89 9.23 2.29
CA PHE A 47 -3.88 10.49 1.54
C PHE A 47 -2.80 11.44 2.06
N GLY A 48 -2.69 11.63 3.37
CA GLY A 48 -1.64 12.45 3.98
C GLY A 48 -0.22 11.95 3.67
N ASN A 49 -0.03 10.61 3.58
CA ASN A 49 1.23 10.05 3.11
C ASN A 49 1.45 10.33 1.62
N SER A 50 0.43 10.13 0.78
CA SER A 50 0.54 10.28 -0.67
C SER A 50 0.84 11.73 -1.08
N LEU A 51 0.34 12.74 -0.35
CA LEU A 51 0.70 14.14 -0.59
C LEU A 51 2.21 14.36 -0.56
N ILE A 52 2.92 13.65 0.31
CA ILE A 52 4.37 13.75 0.43
C ILE A 52 5.07 12.85 -0.59
N THR A 53 4.69 11.57 -0.68
CA THR A 53 5.39 10.60 -1.54
C THR A 53 5.31 10.91 -3.01
N GLU A 54 4.23 11.55 -3.46
CA GLU A 54 4.04 11.94 -4.85
C GLU A 54 4.77 13.25 -5.24
N ASN A 55 5.29 13.99 -4.25
CA ASN A 55 5.93 15.29 -4.44
C ASN A 55 7.31 15.40 -3.75
N LEU A 56 7.97 14.26 -3.46
CA LEU A 56 9.21 14.22 -2.67
C LEU A 56 10.31 15.18 -3.18
N ALA A 57 10.51 15.25 -4.50
CA ALA A 57 11.56 16.07 -5.10
C ALA A 57 11.30 17.57 -4.89
N GLN A 58 10.04 18.00 -5.03
CA GLN A 58 9.63 19.39 -4.88
C GLN A 58 9.67 19.84 -3.42
N LEU A 59 9.39 18.92 -2.49
CA LEU A 59 9.34 19.19 -1.07
C LEU A 59 10.72 19.27 -0.40
N ALA A 60 11.77 18.77 -1.05
CA ALA A 60 13.11 18.65 -0.47
C ALA A 60 13.68 19.98 0.02
N GLY A 61 13.45 21.08 -0.73
CA GLY A 61 13.92 22.42 -0.35
C GLY A 61 13.35 22.91 0.98
N GLY A 62 12.07 22.70 1.24
CA GLY A 62 11.41 23.13 2.48
C GLY A 62 11.85 22.35 3.74
N TYR A 63 12.52 21.19 3.56
CA TYR A 63 13.12 20.41 4.64
C TYR A 63 14.66 20.55 4.71
N SER A 64 15.24 21.43 3.90
CA SER A 64 16.69 21.57 3.77
C SER A 64 17.41 20.23 3.55
N ALA A 65 16.79 19.35 2.75
CA ALA A 65 17.24 18.00 2.51
C ALA A 65 17.47 17.74 1.01
N TYR A 66 18.33 16.79 0.69
CA TYR A 66 18.47 16.30 -0.67
C TYR A 66 17.29 15.41 -1.05
N SER A 67 16.89 15.41 -2.32
CA SER A 67 15.80 14.55 -2.82
C SER A 67 16.01 13.06 -2.49
N ALA A 68 17.26 12.60 -2.48
CA ALA A 68 17.63 11.24 -2.08
C ALA A 68 17.37 10.96 -0.59
N GLN A 69 17.47 11.96 0.28
CA GLN A 69 17.14 11.82 1.71
C GLN A 69 15.63 11.78 1.96
N MET A 70 14.84 12.44 1.12
CA MET A 70 13.38 12.44 1.24
C MET A 70 12.76 11.04 1.09
N VAL A 71 13.44 10.12 0.44
CA VAL A 71 12.98 8.73 0.25
C VAL A 71 12.81 7.97 1.56
N TRP A 72 13.55 8.36 2.63
CA TRP A 72 13.40 7.81 3.97
C TRP A 72 11.98 8.00 4.53
N LEU A 73 11.31 9.09 4.16
CA LEU A 73 9.92 9.37 4.59
C LEU A 73 8.97 8.27 4.12
N THR A 74 9.16 7.78 2.88
CA THR A 74 8.38 6.67 2.33
C THR A 74 8.74 5.34 3.00
N GLY A 75 10.03 5.06 3.15
CA GLY A 75 10.52 3.82 3.76
C GLY A 75 10.02 3.62 5.19
N VAL A 76 10.13 4.65 6.02
CA VAL A 76 9.67 4.63 7.41
C VAL A 76 8.16 4.46 7.51
N PHE A 77 7.38 5.19 6.71
CA PHE A 77 5.91 5.05 6.68
C PHE A 77 5.50 3.61 6.35
N VAL A 78 6.08 3.04 5.29
CA VAL A 78 5.75 1.67 4.85
C VAL A 78 6.20 0.63 5.87
N GLY A 79 7.41 0.77 6.41
CA GLY A 79 7.94 -0.15 7.40
C GLY A 79 7.12 -0.17 8.69
N VAL A 80 6.84 1.01 9.27
CA VAL A 80 6.00 1.13 10.46
C VAL A 80 4.56 0.68 10.16
N GLY A 81 4.00 1.04 9.01
CA GLY A 81 2.66 0.60 8.61
C GLY A 81 2.56 -0.92 8.48
N ALA A 82 3.57 -1.57 7.93
CA ALA A 82 3.60 -3.03 7.79
C ALA A 82 3.65 -3.73 9.16
N CYS A 83 4.55 -3.30 10.07
CA CYS A 83 4.65 -3.90 11.40
C CYS A 83 3.42 -3.56 12.27
N SER A 84 2.86 -2.37 12.15
CA SER A 84 1.68 -1.95 12.92
C SER A 84 0.48 -2.84 12.69
N ASN A 85 0.33 -3.42 11.50
CA ASN A 85 -0.74 -4.38 11.22
C ASN A 85 -0.65 -5.62 12.13
N LEU A 86 0.56 -6.06 12.50
CA LEU A 86 0.74 -7.17 13.43
C LEU A 86 0.39 -6.76 14.86
N PHE A 87 0.85 -5.59 15.30
CA PHE A 87 0.52 -5.07 16.64
C PHE A 87 -0.97 -4.84 16.87
N VAL A 88 -1.72 -4.48 15.82
CA VAL A 88 -3.18 -4.30 15.90
C VAL A 88 -3.87 -5.59 16.35
N ILE A 89 -3.33 -6.79 16.09
CA ILE A 89 -3.96 -8.07 16.48
C ILE A 89 -4.11 -8.18 18.00
N LYS A 90 -3.00 -8.19 18.73
CA LYS A 90 -2.99 -8.34 20.20
C LYS A 90 -3.37 -7.05 20.91
N GLY A 91 -2.92 -5.91 20.40
CA GLY A 91 -3.20 -4.62 21.00
C GLY A 91 -4.71 -4.33 21.10
N ARG A 92 -5.50 -4.62 20.05
CA ARG A 92 -6.97 -4.47 20.11
C ARG A 92 -7.63 -5.44 21.08
N GLN A 93 -7.07 -6.67 21.26
CA GLN A 93 -7.59 -7.65 22.20
C GLN A 93 -7.37 -7.19 23.65
N GLN A 94 -6.21 -6.60 23.93
CA GLN A 94 -5.80 -6.15 25.26
C GLN A 94 -6.39 -4.79 25.64
N PHE A 95 -6.19 -3.78 24.78
CA PHE A 95 -6.52 -2.38 25.06
C PHE A 95 -7.87 -1.97 24.49
N GLY A 96 -8.36 -2.71 23.51
CA GLY A 96 -9.53 -2.35 22.72
C GLY A 96 -9.20 -1.40 21.57
N LEU A 97 -9.96 -1.53 20.49
CA LEU A 97 -9.72 -0.78 19.26
C LEU A 97 -9.81 0.76 19.43
N PRO A 98 -10.81 1.32 20.17
CA PRO A 98 -10.90 2.77 20.32
C PRO A 98 -9.69 3.40 21.01
N LEU A 99 -9.18 2.78 22.09
CA LEU A 99 -8.02 3.32 22.80
C LEU A 99 -6.76 3.30 21.94
N MET A 100 -6.53 2.22 21.20
CA MET A 100 -5.41 2.13 20.26
C MET A 100 -5.51 3.18 19.16
N LEU A 101 -6.71 3.39 18.60
CA LEU A 101 -6.93 4.34 17.52
C LEU A 101 -6.69 5.78 18.00
N PHE A 102 -7.29 6.19 19.13
CA PHE A 102 -7.05 7.52 19.70
C PHE A 102 -5.59 7.73 20.09
N GLY A 103 -4.92 6.69 20.63
CA GLY A 103 -3.49 6.75 20.95
C GLY A 103 -2.60 6.93 19.73
N ALA A 104 -2.84 6.17 18.66
CA ALA A 104 -2.11 6.28 17.40
C ALA A 104 -2.33 7.63 16.70
N LEU A 105 -3.58 8.10 16.65
CA LEU A 105 -3.92 9.41 16.08
C LEU A 105 -3.37 10.56 16.92
N GLY A 106 -3.40 10.43 18.25
CA GLY A 106 -2.80 11.42 19.16
C GLY A 106 -1.30 11.53 18.98
N LEU A 107 -0.60 10.39 18.84
CA LEU A 107 0.83 10.36 18.53
C LEU A 107 1.12 10.99 17.17
N TYR A 108 0.30 10.70 16.17
CA TYR A 108 0.43 11.31 14.84
C TYR A 108 0.18 12.82 14.87
N ALA A 109 -0.85 13.29 15.57
CA ALA A 109 -1.11 14.73 15.74
C ALA A 109 0.05 15.43 16.46
N LEU A 110 0.60 14.81 17.52
CA LEU A 110 1.72 15.36 18.27
C LEU A 110 3.00 15.49 17.41
N THR A 111 3.34 14.44 16.67
CA THR A 111 4.53 14.44 15.79
C THR A 111 4.34 15.35 14.58
N ALA A 112 3.13 15.45 14.03
CA ALA A 112 2.81 16.38 12.97
C ALA A 112 2.86 17.85 13.47
N ALA A 113 2.42 18.13 14.69
CA ALA A 113 2.58 19.44 15.31
C ALA A 113 4.06 19.78 15.52
N ALA A 114 4.88 18.82 15.95
CA ALA A 114 6.33 19.00 16.04
C ALA A 114 6.96 19.30 14.68
N ASP A 115 6.48 18.67 13.59
CA ASP A 115 6.95 18.94 12.22
C ASP A 115 6.58 20.36 11.75
N VAL A 116 5.41 20.86 12.13
CA VAL A 116 5.02 22.27 11.89
C VAL A 116 5.94 23.25 12.62
N LEU A 117 6.30 22.94 13.88
CA LEU A 117 7.08 23.85 14.73
C LEU A 117 8.57 23.87 14.40
N PHE A 118 9.16 22.72 14.12
CA PHE A 118 10.63 22.59 13.96
C PHE A 118 11.08 22.45 12.50
N ALA A 119 10.21 22.06 11.60
CA ALA A 119 10.40 22.08 10.15
C ALA A 119 11.69 21.42 9.64
N ASN A 120 12.07 20.25 10.16
CA ASN A 120 13.27 19.54 9.77
C ASN A 120 12.99 18.09 9.33
N LEU A 121 13.96 17.46 8.66
CA LEU A 121 13.81 16.09 8.15
C LEU A 121 13.52 15.07 9.28
N THR A 122 14.09 15.25 10.47
CA THR A 122 13.89 14.33 11.60
C THR A 122 12.45 14.35 12.09
N THR A 123 11.85 15.54 12.28
CA THR A 123 10.45 15.67 12.68
C THR A 123 9.51 15.13 11.61
N ALA A 124 9.83 15.34 10.34
CA ALA A 124 9.10 14.74 9.22
C ALA A 124 9.15 13.21 9.27
N ILE A 125 10.32 12.58 9.51
CA ILE A 125 10.47 11.13 9.65
C ILE A 125 9.63 10.60 10.82
N LEU A 126 9.67 11.25 11.99
CA LEU A 126 8.86 10.88 13.16
C LEU A 126 7.35 10.97 12.87
N SER A 127 6.94 12.05 12.19
CA SER A 127 5.56 12.22 11.75
C SER A 127 5.14 11.09 10.77
N ARG A 128 6.03 10.65 9.87
CA ARG A 128 5.76 9.53 8.96
C ARG A 128 5.65 8.19 9.68
N ALA A 129 6.50 7.94 10.67
CA ALA A 129 6.40 6.76 11.53
C ALA A 129 5.03 6.71 12.24
N ALA A 130 4.65 7.81 12.88
CA ALA A 130 3.35 7.92 13.58
C ALA A 130 2.17 7.80 12.60
N ASN A 131 2.27 8.37 11.38
CA ASN A 131 1.25 8.22 10.34
C ASN A 131 1.11 6.75 9.90
N GLY A 132 2.21 6.00 9.74
CA GLY A 132 2.16 4.57 9.42
C GLY A 132 1.35 3.77 10.45
N LEU A 133 1.60 4.02 11.75
CA LEU A 133 0.86 3.42 12.86
C LEU A 133 -0.63 3.84 12.84
N ALA A 134 -0.90 5.14 12.68
CA ALA A 134 -2.25 5.70 12.66
C ALA A 134 -3.06 5.17 11.48
N THR A 135 -2.47 5.09 10.28
CA THR A 135 -3.13 4.57 9.07
C THR A 135 -3.54 3.11 9.24
N SER A 136 -2.65 2.25 9.76
CA SER A 136 -2.97 0.83 9.99
C SER A 136 -4.13 0.64 10.97
N THR A 137 -4.13 1.40 12.07
CA THR A 137 -5.22 1.36 13.06
C THR A 137 -6.52 1.95 12.51
N ALA A 138 -6.45 3.01 11.69
CA ALA A 138 -7.61 3.64 11.06
C ALA A 138 -8.27 2.70 10.04
N VAL A 139 -7.50 2.02 9.19
CA VAL A 139 -8.01 1.02 8.24
C VAL A 139 -8.66 -0.15 8.97
N ALA A 140 -8.03 -0.68 10.03
CA ALA A 140 -8.63 -1.71 10.86
C ALA A 140 -9.95 -1.25 11.49
N SER A 141 -10.01 0.00 11.97
CA SER A 141 -11.24 0.58 12.55
C SER A 141 -12.34 0.76 11.51
N SER A 142 -11.98 1.16 10.28
CA SER A 142 -12.92 1.31 9.16
C SER A 142 -13.67 0.02 8.86
N VAL A 143 -12.98 -1.13 8.94
CA VAL A 143 -13.63 -2.45 8.80
C VAL A 143 -14.74 -2.62 9.83
N TYR A 144 -14.50 -2.27 11.10
CA TYR A 144 -15.48 -2.43 12.16
C TYR A 144 -16.63 -1.42 12.07
N TYR A 145 -16.38 -0.20 11.63
CA TYR A 145 -17.45 0.76 11.32
C TYR A 145 -18.39 0.23 10.23
N LEU A 146 -17.83 -0.33 9.15
CA LEU A 146 -18.62 -0.93 8.08
C LEU A 146 -19.34 -2.21 8.52
N MET A 147 -18.70 -3.05 9.35
CA MET A 147 -19.35 -4.25 9.91
C MET A 147 -20.55 -3.88 10.79
N SER A 148 -20.49 -2.75 11.51
CA SER A 148 -21.59 -2.23 12.33
C SER A 148 -22.68 -1.57 11.48
N ALA A 149 -22.33 -1.00 10.31
CA ALA A 149 -23.28 -0.35 9.41
C ALA A 149 -24.03 -1.32 8.51
N LEU A 150 -23.37 -2.40 8.05
CA LEU A 150 -23.91 -3.34 7.06
C LEU A 150 -24.67 -4.49 7.71
N PRO A 151 -25.73 -5.01 7.04
CA PRO A 151 -26.44 -6.20 7.49
C PRO A 151 -25.52 -7.43 7.44
N GLN A 152 -25.83 -8.45 8.23
CA GLN A 152 -25.01 -9.66 8.39
C GLN A 152 -24.64 -10.33 7.05
N SER A 153 -25.59 -10.37 6.11
CA SER A 153 -25.36 -10.94 4.76
C SER A 153 -24.34 -10.20 3.91
N LYS A 154 -24.08 -8.91 4.21
CA LYS A 154 -23.15 -8.04 3.45
C LYS A 154 -21.87 -7.69 4.23
N ARG A 155 -21.65 -8.25 5.42
CA ARG A 155 -20.45 -7.95 6.24
C ARG A 155 -19.13 -8.25 5.56
N ILE A 156 -19.12 -9.14 4.58
CA ILE A 156 -17.94 -9.46 3.81
C ILE A 156 -17.43 -8.24 2.99
N LEU A 157 -18.36 -7.39 2.52
CA LEU A 157 -18.03 -6.13 1.84
C LEU A 157 -17.34 -5.15 2.79
N ALA A 158 -17.62 -5.24 4.10
CA ALA A 158 -17.00 -4.37 5.10
C ALA A 158 -15.50 -4.55 5.22
N VAL A 159 -14.96 -5.70 4.85
CA VAL A 159 -13.51 -5.96 4.89
C VAL A 159 -12.83 -5.50 3.60
N ALA A 160 -13.45 -5.72 2.45
CA ALA A 160 -12.88 -5.38 1.15
C ALA A 160 -12.88 -3.87 0.86
N THR A 161 -13.96 -3.17 1.26
CA THR A 161 -14.15 -1.74 0.93
C THR A 161 -13.05 -0.83 1.45
N PRO A 162 -12.64 -0.87 2.74
CA PRO A 162 -11.59 0.01 3.25
C PRO A 162 -10.26 -0.18 2.53
N ILE A 163 -9.88 -1.43 2.27
CA ILE A 163 -8.61 -1.75 1.62
C ILE A 163 -8.59 -1.27 0.16
N ALA A 164 -9.71 -1.39 -0.54
CA ALA A 164 -9.84 -0.85 -1.89
C ALA A 164 -9.83 0.70 -1.89
N CYS A 165 -10.48 1.35 -0.92
CA CYS A 165 -10.50 2.81 -0.80
C CYS A 165 -9.13 3.41 -0.50
N VAL A 166 -8.25 2.71 0.23
CA VAL A 166 -6.87 3.14 0.46
C VAL A 166 -6.12 3.41 -0.84
N GLN A 167 -6.39 2.65 -1.90
CA GLN A 167 -5.70 2.82 -3.19
C GLN A 167 -6.07 4.12 -3.91
N LEU A 168 -7.24 4.71 -3.63
CA LEU A 168 -7.65 6.01 -4.19
C LEU A 168 -6.81 7.18 -3.68
N ALA A 169 -6.15 7.03 -2.54
CA ALA A 169 -5.41 8.12 -1.91
C ALA A 169 -4.29 8.67 -2.82
N GLN A 170 -3.63 7.79 -3.56
CA GLN A 170 -2.50 8.15 -4.42
C GLN A 170 -2.92 9.04 -5.61
N PRO A 171 -3.85 8.65 -6.49
CA PRO A 171 -4.24 9.51 -7.61
C PRO A 171 -4.95 10.78 -7.13
N LEU A 172 -5.68 10.75 -6.00
CA LEU A 172 -6.28 11.94 -5.42
C LEU A 172 -5.24 12.94 -4.90
N ALA A 173 -4.15 12.45 -4.29
CA ALA A 173 -3.07 13.32 -3.82
C ALA A 173 -2.39 14.09 -4.97
N ARG A 174 -2.35 13.51 -6.16
CA ARG A 174 -1.81 14.17 -7.36
C ARG A 174 -2.71 15.26 -7.94
N LEU A 175 -3.95 15.38 -7.47
CA LEU A 175 -4.85 16.47 -7.85
C LEU A 175 -4.64 17.74 -7.02
N VAL A 176 -3.83 17.67 -5.98
CA VAL A 176 -3.50 18.85 -5.16
C VAL A 176 -2.35 19.60 -5.84
N PRO A 177 -2.51 20.91 -6.13
CA PRO A 177 -1.47 21.70 -6.79
C PRO A 177 -0.17 21.72 -5.99
N VAL A 178 0.96 21.54 -6.67
CA VAL A 178 2.28 21.50 -6.02
C VAL A 178 2.62 22.86 -5.41
N ASP A 179 2.34 23.95 -6.11
CA ASP A 179 2.60 25.31 -5.64
C ASP A 179 1.91 25.59 -4.30
N PHE A 180 0.71 25.02 -4.09
CA PHE A 180 0.00 25.11 -2.82
C PHE A 180 0.72 24.34 -1.69
N LEU A 181 1.33 23.21 -2.01
CA LEU A 181 2.02 22.37 -1.02
C LEU A 181 3.37 22.93 -0.60
N ILE A 182 4.12 23.55 -1.55
CA ILE A 182 5.44 24.12 -1.29
C ILE A 182 5.41 25.55 -0.74
N ALA A 183 4.24 26.17 -0.70
CA ALA A 183 4.07 27.53 -0.19
C ALA A 183 4.70 27.69 1.20
N ASP A 184 5.35 28.82 1.43
CA ASP A 184 6.00 29.19 2.70
C ASP A 184 6.92 28.09 3.28
N GLY A 185 7.74 27.48 2.41
CA GLY A 185 8.68 26.43 2.81
C GLY A 185 7.99 25.14 3.30
N ASN A 186 6.94 24.72 2.61
CA ASN A 186 6.08 23.56 2.90
C ASN A 186 5.18 23.73 4.14
N THR A 187 4.97 24.92 4.64
CA THR A 187 4.11 25.14 5.83
C THR A 187 2.68 24.70 5.58
N THR A 188 2.13 24.99 4.40
CA THR A 188 0.77 24.55 4.02
C THR A 188 0.65 23.02 4.05
N LEU A 189 1.62 22.29 3.49
CA LEU A 189 1.64 20.83 3.54
C LEU A 189 1.66 20.33 5.00
N ARG A 190 2.54 20.87 5.84
CA ARG A 190 2.65 20.46 7.26
C ARG A 190 1.35 20.70 8.02
N LEU A 191 0.69 21.82 7.78
CA LEU A 191 -0.63 22.12 8.36
C LEU A 191 -1.71 21.16 7.87
N LEU A 192 -1.74 20.81 6.57
CA LEU A 192 -2.65 19.79 6.05
C LEU A 192 -2.40 18.43 6.68
N VAL A 193 -1.13 18.05 6.83
CA VAL A 193 -0.74 16.78 7.47
C VAL A 193 -1.16 16.75 8.95
N LEU A 194 -1.07 17.87 9.67
CA LEU A 194 -1.56 17.99 11.05
C LEU A 194 -3.09 17.97 11.12
N LEU A 195 -3.77 18.60 10.16
CA LEU A 195 -5.23 18.68 10.14
C LEU A 195 -5.88 17.29 10.01
N ILE A 196 -5.24 16.36 9.27
CA ILE A 196 -5.76 15.01 9.05
C ILE A 196 -6.03 14.26 10.38
N PRO A 197 -5.05 14.02 11.27
CA PRO A 197 -5.30 13.30 12.52
C PRO A 197 -6.22 14.08 13.47
N VAL A 198 -6.18 15.40 13.46
CA VAL A 198 -7.08 16.22 14.28
C VAL A 198 -8.53 16.03 13.83
N LEU A 199 -8.82 16.10 12.53
CA LEU A 199 -10.17 15.84 12.01
C LEU A 199 -10.60 14.40 12.26
N GLN A 200 -9.71 13.44 12.10
CA GLN A 200 -10.00 12.05 12.42
C GLN A 200 -10.40 11.86 13.89
N ILE A 201 -9.68 12.47 14.83
CA ILE A 201 -10.00 12.44 16.27
C ILE A 201 -11.39 13.04 16.52
N VAL A 202 -11.69 14.21 15.92
CA VAL A 202 -13.00 14.87 16.06
C VAL A 202 -14.13 13.99 15.52
N ILE A 203 -13.97 13.44 14.32
CA ILE A 203 -14.98 12.57 13.68
C ILE A 203 -15.25 11.33 14.53
N LEU A 204 -14.21 10.73 15.09
CA LEU A 204 -14.33 9.57 15.97
C LEU A 204 -14.98 9.90 17.31
N ALA A 205 -14.67 11.06 17.89
CA ALA A 205 -15.30 11.51 19.12
C ALA A 205 -16.80 11.75 18.95
N LEU A 206 -17.22 12.25 17.77
CA LEU A 206 -18.62 12.46 17.43
C LEU A 206 -19.37 11.14 17.09
N ASN A 207 -18.64 10.14 16.64
CA ASN A 207 -19.22 8.85 16.21
C ASN A 207 -18.50 7.67 16.88
N PRO A 208 -18.62 7.50 18.21
CA PRO A 208 -17.89 6.45 18.93
C PRO A 208 -18.35 5.06 18.50
N LEU A 209 -17.37 4.14 18.38
CA LEU A 209 -17.66 2.71 18.22
C LEU A 209 -18.25 2.12 19.50
N PRO A 210 -19.09 1.09 19.39
CA PRO A 210 -19.54 0.32 20.55
C PRO A 210 -18.38 -0.25 21.37
N PRO A 211 -18.61 -0.58 22.65
CA PRO A 211 -17.60 -1.21 23.52
C PRO A 211 -17.02 -2.48 22.89
N THR A 212 -15.75 -2.76 23.17
CA THR A 212 -15.04 -3.92 22.64
C THR A 212 -14.92 -5.02 23.69
N TYR A 213 -15.03 -6.28 23.25
CA TYR A 213 -14.77 -7.43 24.10
C TYR A 213 -13.26 -7.62 24.30
N ARG A 214 -12.75 -7.35 25.50
CA ARG A 214 -11.32 -7.39 25.84
C ARG A 214 -10.95 -8.71 26.51
N ILE A 215 -9.76 -9.22 26.18
CA ILE A 215 -9.12 -10.36 26.84
C ILE A 215 -7.65 -10.03 27.10
N LYS A 216 -7.12 -10.49 28.23
CA LYS A 216 -5.70 -10.34 28.56
C LYS A 216 -4.89 -11.37 27.75
N THR A 217 -4.15 -10.91 26.76
CA THR A 217 -3.34 -11.77 25.86
C THR A 217 -1.91 -11.31 25.70
N PHE A 218 -1.58 -10.12 26.18
CA PHE A 218 -0.26 -9.53 26.01
C PHE A 218 0.76 -10.16 26.97
N GLU A 219 1.88 -10.60 26.42
CA GLU A 219 3.04 -11.12 27.12
C GLU A 219 4.25 -10.21 26.87
N TRP A 220 5.20 -10.13 27.80
CA TRP A 220 6.42 -9.32 27.62
C TRP A 220 7.24 -9.72 26.38
N VAL A 221 7.19 -10.98 26.01
CA VAL A 221 7.86 -11.49 24.79
C VAL A 221 7.26 -10.87 23.53
N ASP A 222 5.96 -10.52 23.52
CA ASP A 222 5.32 -9.81 22.39
C ASP A 222 5.97 -8.46 22.11
N LEU A 223 6.41 -7.76 23.18
CA LEU A 223 7.12 -6.49 23.02
C LEU A 223 8.49 -6.70 22.35
N ILE A 224 9.23 -7.73 22.75
CA ILE A 224 10.55 -8.06 22.19
C ILE A 224 10.41 -8.43 20.71
N THR A 225 9.52 -9.37 20.41
CA THR A 225 9.23 -9.77 19.02
C THR A 225 8.78 -8.56 18.19
N GLY A 226 7.91 -7.75 18.80
CA GLY A 226 7.40 -6.54 18.16
C GLY A 226 8.48 -5.53 17.80
N VAL A 227 9.45 -5.29 18.69
CA VAL A 227 10.59 -4.40 18.40
C VAL A 227 11.45 -4.96 17.26
N PHE A 228 11.75 -6.27 17.27
CA PHE A 228 12.51 -6.89 16.17
C PHE A 228 11.78 -6.79 14.84
N VAL A 229 10.47 -7.06 14.82
CA VAL A 229 9.65 -6.91 13.59
C VAL A 229 9.60 -5.46 13.14
N ALA A 230 9.44 -4.51 14.07
CA ALA A 230 9.39 -3.08 13.74
C ALA A 230 10.72 -2.60 13.15
N CYS A 231 11.85 -2.92 13.81
CA CYS A 231 13.18 -2.58 13.30
C CYS A 231 13.41 -3.20 11.91
N GLY A 232 13.10 -4.49 11.75
CA GLY A 232 13.28 -5.16 10.47
C GLY A 232 12.38 -4.63 9.36
N ALA A 233 11.12 -4.34 9.66
CA ALA A 233 10.19 -3.78 8.68
C ALA A 233 10.58 -2.35 8.26
N VAL A 234 11.07 -1.52 9.19
CA VAL A 234 11.61 -0.18 8.88
C VAL A 234 12.89 -0.29 8.05
N MET A 235 13.84 -1.16 8.44
CA MET A 235 15.05 -1.40 7.65
C MET A 235 14.72 -1.88 6.24
N LEU A 236 13.78 -2.82 6.10
CA LEU A 236 13.30 -3.31 4.81
C LEU A 236 12.65 -2.20 3.98
N GLY A 237 11.74 -1.43 4.58
CA GLY A 237 11.06 -0.32 3.93
C GLY A 237 12.03 0.76 3.46
N CYS A 238 12.97 1.16 4.33
CA CYS A 238 13.99 2.15 4.01
C CYS A 238 14.99 1.62 2.98
N GLY A 239 15.43 0.37 3.10
CA GLY A 239 16.33 -0.25 2.15
C GLY A 239 15.72 -0.36 0.75
N LEU A 240 14.46 -0.80 0.62
CA LEU A 240 13.75 -0.85 -0.65
C LEU A 240 13.49 0.55 -1.23
N ALA A 241 13.12 1.51 -0.39
CA ALA A 241 12.89 2.88 -0.82
C ALA A 241 14.19 3.53 -1.33
N THR A 242 15.31 3.35 -0.64
CA THR A 242 16.63 3.86 -1.08
C THR A 242 17.16 3.12 -2.30
N ALA A 243 16.92 1.81 -2.43
CA ALA A 243 17.26 1.03 -3.62
C ALA A 243 16.52 1.52 -4.89
N SER A 244 15.41 2.25 -4.74
CA SER A 244 14.76 2.91 -5.88
C SER A 244 15.53 4.14 -6.40
N THR A 245 16.42 4.73 -5.60
CA THR A 245 17.17 5.95 -5.92
C THR A 245 18.64 5.65 -6.19
N TYR A 246 19.22 4.74 -5.41
CA TYR A 246 20.61 4.32 -5.54
C TYR A 246 20.69 2.93 -6.19
N TRP A 247 21.68 2.76 -7.07
CA TRP A 247 21.95 1.42 -7.58
C TRP A 247 22.52 0.52 -6.46
N TRP A 248 22.12 -0.74 -6.45
CA TRP A 248 22.44 -1.71 -5.38
C TRP A 248 23.94 -1.83 -5.06
N ASN A 249 24.81 -1.71 -6.07
CA ASN A 249 26.27 -1.80 -5.91
C ASN A 249 26.93 -0.47 -5.56
N ASP A 250 26.28 0.67 -5.85
CA ASP A 250 26.86 1.99 -5.68
C ASP A 250 26.65 2.53 -4.25
N ALA A 251 25.78 1.86 -3.45
CA ALA A 251 25.41 2.26 -2.11
C ALA A 251 25.43 1.07 -1.12
N PRO A 252 26.57 0.74 -0.51
CA PRO A 252 26.74 -0.41 0.40
C PRO A 252 25.73 -0.41 1.56
N PHE A 253 25.35 0.77 2.08
CA PHE A 253 24.39 0.88 3.18
C PHE A 253 22.99 0.31 2.84
N VAL A 254 22.62 0.23 1.55
CA VAL A 254 21.37 -0.44 1.13
C VAL A 254 21.45 -1.92 1.43
N GLY A 255 22.60 -2.55 1.14
CA GLY A 255 22.87 -3.95 1.50
C GLY A 255 22.87 -4.17 3.01
N GLU A 256 23.43 -3.24 3.77
CA GLU A 256 23.45 -3.30 5.24
C GLU A 256 22.02 -3.23 5.83
N LEU A 257 21.18 -2.34 5.30
CA LEU A 257 19.76 -2.24 5.69
C LEU A 257 19.00 -3.53 5.36
N MET A 258 19.23 -4.12 4.18
CA MET A 258 18.61 -5.38 3.78
C MET A 258 19.06 -6.55 4.66
N LEU A 259 20.36 -6.64 4.95
CA LEU A 259 20.92 -7.65 5.86
C LEU A 259 20.34 -7.47 7.27
N GLY A 260 20.33 -6.24 7.79
CA GLY A 260 19.71 -5.91 9.07
C GLY A 260 18.24 -6.31 9.15
N ALA A 261 17.48 -6.06 8.07
CA ALA A 261 16.08 -6.48 7.98
C ALA A 261 15.93 -8.01 8.05
N VAL A 262 16.74 -8.75 7.28
CA VAL A 262 16.71 -10.22 7.30
C VAL A 262 17.07 -10.78 8.67
N LEU A 263 18.10 -10.25 9.30
CA LEU A 263 18.55 -10.71 10.63
C LEU A 263 17.53 -10.42 11.72
N THR A 264 16.95 -9.22 11.74
CA THR A 264 15.97 -8.83 12.77
C THR A 264 14.63 -9.52 12.58
N ILE A 265 14.10 -9.62 11.36
CA ILE A 265 12.87 -10.38 11.07
C ILE A 265 13.11 -11.88 11.33
N GLY A 266 14.27 -12.41 10.92
CA GLY A 266 14.65 -13.79 11.19
C GLY A 266 14.71 -14.09 12.70
N ALA A 267 15.30 -13.20 13.50
CA ALA A 267 15.33 -13.32 14.94
C ALA A 267 13.89 -13.30 15.54
N ALA A 268 13.03 -12.41 15.06
CA ALA A 268 11.62 -12.37 15.47
C ALA A 268 10.90 -13.70 15.18
N LEU A 269 11.06 -14.23 13.98
CA LEU A 269 10.46 -15.51 13.58
C LEU A 269 11.00 -16.69 14.40
N LEU A 270 12.30 -16.69 14.74
CA LEU A 270 12.90 -17.71 15.62
C LEU A 270 12.31 -17.64 17.03
N VAL A 271 12.17 -16.43 17.59
CA VAL A 271 11.52 -16.25 18.91
C VAL A 271 10.08 -16.76 18.86
N GLU A 272 9.30 -16.42 17.81
CA GLU A 272 7.91 -16.90 17.67
C GLU A 272 7.82 -18.42 17.46
N ALA A 273 8.76 -19.03 16.75
CA ALA A 273 8.81 -20.49 16.55
C ALA A 273 9.03 -21.26 17.85
N CYS A 274 9.75 -20.67 18.81
CA CYS A 274 10.04 -21.29 20.11
C CYS A 274 8.90 -21.09 21.13
N ARG A 275 7.85 -20.31 20.81
CA ARG A 275 6.77 -19.98 21.76
C ARG A 275 5.65 -21.02 21.75
N LYS A 276 5.08 -21.26 22.92
CA LYS A 276 3.87 -22.12 23.08
C LYS A 276 2.60 -21.45 22.55
N ARG A 277 2.55 -20.10 22.50
CA ARG A 277 1.42 -19.30 21.98
C ARG A 277 1.96 -18.22 21.04
N PRO A 278 2.35 -18.60 19.81
CA PRO A 278 2.90 -17.65 18.87
C PRO A 278 1.85 -16.61 18.44
N GLU A 279 2.28 -15.39 18.16
CA GLU A 279 1.44 -14.36 17.56
C GLU A 279 1.19 -14.65 16.07
N ILE A 280 2.23 -15.16 15.40
CA ILE A 280 2.19 -15.60 14.02
C ILE A 280 2.48 -17.09 14.00
N ASP A 281 1.50 -17.89 13.61
CA ASP A 281 1.70 -19.31 13.34
C ASP A 281 2.48 -19.48 12.03
N ILE A 282 3.76 -19.86 12.14
CA ILE A 282 4.64 -20.06 11.00
C ILE A 282 4.15 -21.21 10.12
N GLY A 283 3.56 -22.25 10.70
CA GLY A 283 2.98 -23.37 9.95
C GLY A 283 1.81 -22.91 9.08
N TRP A 284 0.97 -22.02 9.61
CA TRP A 284 -0.10 -21.41 8.86
C TRP A 284 0.44 -20.47 7.77
N LEU A 285 1.42 -19.61 8.08
CA LEU A 285 2.02 -18.68 7.11
C LEU A 285 2.68 -19.42 5.94
N SER A 286 3.28 -20.58 6.18
CA SER A 286 3.93 -21.44 5.17
C SER A 286 2.93 -22.23 4.33
N ASN A 287 1.63 -22.09 4.55
CA ASN A 287 0.62 -22.80 3.78
C ASN A 287 0.68 -22.37 2.30
N ARG A 288 0.79 -23.34 1.39
CA ARG A 288 0.92 -23.12 -0.06
C ARG A 288 -0.17 -22.19 -0.63
N HIS A 289 -1.40 -22.32 -0.16
CA HIS A 289 -2.51 -21.47 -0.63
C HIS A 289 -2.34 -20.02 -0.21
N ILE A 290 -1.86 -19.78 1.02
CA ILE A 290 -1.59 -18.45 1.54
C ILE A 290 -0.41 -17.83 0.79
N CYS A 291 0.70 -18.55 0.66
CA CYS A 291 1.88 -18.08 -0.07
C CYS A 291 1.56 -17.72 -1.53
N THR A 292 0.82 -18.59 -2.24
CA THR A 292 0.42 -18.32 -3.63
C THR A 292 -0.46 -17.08 -3.73
N PHE A 293 -1.42 -16.94 -2.83
CA PHE A 293 -2.32 -15.80 -2.80
C PHE A 293 -1.55 -14.50 -2.50
N MET A 294 -0.68 -14.51 -1.47
CA MET A 294 0.16 -13.36 -1.11
C MET A 294 1.07 -12.97 -2.28
N GLY A 295 1.62 -13.95 -2.99
CA GLY A 295 2.41 -13.73 -4.20
C GLY A 295 1.62 -13.02 -5.30
N ILE A 296 0.40 -13.46 -5.59
CA ILE A 296 -0.46 -12.81 -6.59
C ILE A 296 -0.83 -11.39 -6.16
N ALA A 297 -1.17 -11.18 -4.90
CA ALA A 297 -1.49 -9.86 -4.36
C ALA A 297 -0.27 -8.91 -4.39
N LEU A 298 0.94 -9.45 -4.17
CA LEU A 298 2.18 -8.71 -4.33
C LEU A 298 2.42 -8.31 -5.78
N LEU A 299 2.25 -9.23 -6.73
CA LEU A 299 2.45 -8.98 -8.17
C LEU A 299 1.46 -7.92 -8.70
N GLU A 300 0.21 -7.95 -8.25
CA GLU A 300 -0.77 -6.90 -8.56
C GLU A 300 -0.29 -5.54 -8.04
N ARG A 301 0.17 -5.47 -6.80
CA ARG A 301 0.62 -4.21 -6.20
C ARG A 301 1.90 -3.68 -6.86
N VAL A 302 2.80 -4.56 -7.28
CA VAL A 302 3.96 -4.21 -8.10
C VAL A 302 3.51 -3.60 -9.44
N SER A 303 2.46 -4.15 -10.06
CA SER A 303 1.92 -3.61 -11.31
C SER A 303 1.36 -2.20 -11.14
N LEU A 304 0.70 -1.92 -10.01
CA LEU A 304 0.18 -0.57 -9.72
C LEU A 304 1.30 0.45 -9.46
N ALA A 305 2.49 0.02 -9.01
CA ALA A 305 3.62 0.90 -8.77
C ALA A 305 4.09 1.67 -10.04
N VAL A 306 3.68 1.23 -11.24
CA VAL A 306 3.96 1.98 -12.48
C VAL A 306 3.37 3.39 -12.45
N GLN A 307 2.25 3.59 -11.77
CA GLN A 307 1.59 4.89 -11.63
C GLN A 307 2.35 5.85 -10.69
N THR A 308 3.13 5.32 -9.75
CA THR A 308 3.94 6.13 -8.83
C THR A 308 5.34 6.40 -9.35
N THR A 309 5.89 5.52 -10.18
CA THR A 309 7.30 5.56 -10.59
C THR A 309 7.47 5.86 -12.08
N SER A 310 6.98 4.95 -12.94
CA SER A 310 7.31 5.01 -14.37
C SER A 310 6.59 6.13 -15.10
N VAL A 311 5.31 6.38 -14.78
CA VAL A 311 4.51 7.43 -15.43
C VAL A 311 5.03 8.83 -15.06
N PRO A 312 5.20 9.18 -13.77
CA PRO A 312 5.78 10.48 -13.40
C PRO A 312 7.22 10.63 -13.87
N GLY A 313 8.03 9.57 -13.79
CA GLY A 313 9.41 9.59 -14.27
C GLY A 313 9.53 9.88 -15.77
N LEU A 314 8.64 9.28 -16.59
CA LEU A 314 8.58 9.55 -18.03
C LEU A 314 8.23 11.02 -18.31
N PHE A 315 7.29 11.60 -17.54
CA PHE A 315 6.92 13.00 -17.69
C PHE A 315 7.98 13.96 -17.17
N ALA A 316 8.71 13.59 -16.11
CA ALA A 316 9.82 14.37 -15.57
C ALA A 316 10.96 14.56 -16.60
N LEU A 317 11.18 13.60 -17.54
CA LEU A 317 12.14 13.75 -18.65
C LEU A 317 11.77 14.89 -19.62
N ARG A 318 10.55 15.38 -19.53
CA ARG A 318 10.04 16.52 -20.31
C ARG A 318 9.80 17.75 -19.44
N SER A 319 10.33 17.76 -18.23
CA SER A 319 10.13 18.82 -17.23
C SER A 319 8.66 19.07 -16.89
N LEU A 320 7.80 18.04 -17.05
CA LEU A 320 6.41 18.12 -16.65
C LEU A 320 6.30 17.82 -15.15
N ASN A 321 5.62 18.72 -14.43
CA ASN A 321 5.31 18.59 -13.02
C ASN A 321 3.91 17.98 -12.80
N ASN A 322 3.59 17.65 -11.54
CA ASN A 322 2.31 17.06 -11.16
C ASN A 322 1.09 17.86 -11.65
N ASP A 323 1.19 19.20 -11.67
CA ASP A 323 0.09 20.09 -12.09
C ASP A 323 -0.33 19.92 -13.55
N GLN A 324 0.62 19.51 -14.43
CA GLN A 324 0.36 19.37 -15.85
C GLN A 324 -0.33 18.06 -16.24
N TYR A 325 -0.42 17.09 -15.32
CA TYR A 325 -1.11 15.83 -15.55
C TYR A 325 -2.25 15.55 -14.56
N HIS A 326 -2.81 16.59 -13.92
CA HIS A 326 -4.00 16.49 -13.07
C HIS A 326 -5.17 15.80 -13.79
N ALA A 327 -5.42 16.13 -15.07
CA ALA A 327 -6.48 15.49 -15.85
C ALA A 327 -6.30 13.98 -15.96
N LEU A 328 -5.07 13.49 -16.15
CA LEU A 328 -4.76 12.07 -16.19
C LEU A 328 -5.16 11.38 -14.88
N PHE A 329 -4.68 11.90 -13.73
CA PHE A 329 -4.97 11.27 -12.43
C PHE A 329 -6.39 11.52 -11.95
N GLY A 330 -7.06 12.58 -12.44
CA GLY A 330 -8.49 12.77 -12.27
C GLY A 330 -9.30 11.63 -12.91
N TRP A 331 -9.03 11.29 -14.16
CA TRP A 331 -9.67 10.15 -14.84
C TRP A 331 -9.29 8.80 -14.20
N VAL A 332 -8.05 8.63 -13.78
CA VAL A 332 -7.63 7.44 -13.03
C VAL A 332 -8.42 7.29 -11.73
N SER A 333 -8.63 8.39 -10.98
CA SER A 333 -9.43 8.37 -9.75
C SER A 333 -10.88 7.94 -10.02
N VAL A 334 -11.49 8.44 -11.09
CA VAL A 334 -12.85 8.04 -11.51
C VAL A 334 -12.87 6.57 -11.92
N ALA A 335 -11.90 6.10 -12.68
CA ALA A 335 -11.80 4.69 -13.09
C ALA A 335 -11.61 3.76 -11.87
N MET A 336 -10.77 4.12 -10.92
CA MET A 336 -10.57 3.36 -9.69
C MET A 336 -11.85 3.34 -8.83
N LEU A 337 -12.56 4.45 -8.72
CA LEU A 337 -13.86 4.50 -8.04
C LEU A 337 -14.89 3.58 -8.72
N ALA A 338 -14.94 3.61 -10.05
CA ALA A 338 -15.80 2.70 -10.82
C ALA A 338 -15.41 1.23 -10.56
N GLY A 339 -14.12 0.91 -10.49
CA GLY A 339 -13.62 -0.42 -10.12
C GLY A 339 -14.09 -0.87 -8.75
N ILE A 340 -14.06 0.01 -7.74
CA ILE A 340 -14.58 -0.27 -6.39
C ILE A 340 -16.09 -0.53 -6.44
N VAL A 341 -16.86 0.31 -7.13
CA VAL A 341 -18.32 0.16 -7.22
C VAL A 341 -18.69 -1.15 -7.91
N ILE A 342 -18.05 -1.48 -9.03
CA ILE A 342 -18.28 -2.74 -9.75
C ILE A 342 -17.85 -3.93 -8.91
N MET A 343 -16.70 -3.86 -8.22
CA MET A 343 -16.27 -4.88 -7.27
C MET A 343 -17.37 -5.17 -6.23
N LEU A 344 -17.87 -4.11 -5.57
CA LEU A 344 -18.89 -4.25 -4.51
C LEU A 344 -20.22 -4.79 -5.06
N ALA A 345 -20.62 -4.40 -6.27
CA ALA A 345 -21.85 -4.85 -6.90
C ALA A 345 -21.80 -6.31 -7.36
N THR A 346 -20.63 -6.77 -7.79
CA THR A 346 -20.46 -8.10 -8.41
C THR A 346 -19.79 -9.12 -7.49
N LEU A 347 -19.37 -8.72 -6.27
CA LEU A 347 -18.66 -9.60 -5.34
C LEU A 347 -19.54 -10.78 -4.89
N ASN A 348 -19.23 -11.95 -5.42
CA ASN A 348 -19.94 -13.18 -5.11
C ASN A 348 -18.91 -14.31 -4.91
N PRO A 349 -19.04 -15.14 -3.86
CA PRO A 349 -18.13 -16.26 -3.60
C PRO A 349 -17.93 -17.22 -4.79
N ARG A 350 -18.90 -17.31 -5.71
CA ARG A 350 -18.84 -18.17 -6.89
C ARG A 350 -18.06 -17.58 -8.07
N SER A 351 -17.94 -16.26 -8.14
CA SER A 351 -17.34 -15.53 -9.27
C SER A 351 -15.96 -14.92 -8.99
N LEU A 352 -15.39 -15.16 -7.80
CA LEU A 352 -14.13 -14.52 -7.36
C LEU A 352 -12.99 -14.67 -8.36
N LEU A 353 -12.77 -15.91 -8.85
CA LEU A 353 -11.69 -16.17 -9.78
C LEU A 353 -11.89 -15.46 -11.13
N TYR A 354 -13.13 -15.40 -11.62
CA TYR A 354 -13.44 -14.66 -12.87
C TYR A 354 -13.18 -13.16 -12.70
N GLN A 355 -13.56 -12.59 -11.55
CA GLN A 355 -13.28 -11.19 -11.24
C GLN A 355 -11.77 -10.91 -11.14
N MET A 356 -11.00 -11.80 -10.51
CA MET A 356 -9.53 -11.67 -10.44
C MET A 356 -8.91 -11.72 -11.84
N VAL A 357 -9.34 -12.65 -12.69
CA VAL A 357 -8.85 -12.78 -14.07
C VAL A 357 -9.21 -11.54 -14.90
N SER A 358 -10.45 -11.03 -14.79
CA SER A 358 -10.87 -9.82 -15.49
C SER A 358 -10.09 -8.58 -15.02
N ALA A 359 -9.84 -8.47 -13.71
CA ALA A 359 -9.06 -7.40 -13.12
C ALA A 359 -7.60 -7.39 -13.63
N LEU A 360 -6.95 -8.55 -13.59
CA LEU A 360 -5.59 -8.73 -14.11
C LEU A 360 -5.53 -8.53 -15.64
N GLY A 361 -6.56 -8.94 -16.35
CA GLY A 361 -6.71 -8.68 -17.78
C GLY A 361 -6.79 -7.19 -18.11
N CYS A 362 -7.51 -6.40 -17.30
CA CYS A 362 -7.53 -4.93 -17.44
C CYS A 362 -6.14 -4.33 -17.20
N ILE A 363 -5.41 -4.79 -16.16
CA ILE A 363 -4.04 -4.34 -15.89
C ILE A 363 -3.12 -4.69 -17.06
N ALA A 364 -3.18 -5.92 -17.58
CA ALA A 364 -2.38 -6.36 -18.72
C ALA A 364 -2.68 -5.54 -19.98
N MET A 365 -3.95 -5.29 -20.28
CA MET A 365 -4.36 -4.46 -21.40
C MET A 365 -3.88 -3.01 -21.26
N GLY A 366 -4.01 -2.43 -20.06
CA GLY A 366 -3.49 -1.10 -19.76
C GLY A 366 -1.97 -1.01 -19.93
N ALA A 367 -1.23 -2.00 -19.43
CA ALA A 367 0.22 -2.08 -19.61
C ALA A 367 0.61 -2.27 -21.09
N LEU A 368 -0.13 -3.11 -21.83
CA LEU A 368 0.08 -3.30 -23.27
C LEU A 368 -0.07 -1.99 -24.06
N LEU A 369 -1.14 -1.22 -23.79
CA LEU A 369 -1.34 0.08 -24.41
C LEU A 369 -0.18 1.04 -24.08
N ALA A 370 0.32 1.05 -22.84
CA ALA A 370 1.47 1.87 -22.47
C ALA A 370 2.77 1.46 -23.18
N CYS A 371 2.92 0.19 -23.58
CA CYS A 371 4.11 -0.27 -24.31
C CYS A 371 4.25 0.35 -25.72
N PHE A 372 3.16 0.86 -26.31
CA PHE A 372 3.19 1.56 -27.59
C PHE A 372 3.53 3.05 -27.46
N SER A 373 3.74 3.54 -26.25
CA SER A 373 4.16 4.93 -26.01
C SER A 373 5.58 5.17 -26.53
N ASN A 374 5.92 6.43 -26.71
CA ASN A 374 7.23 6.90 -27.17
C ASN A 374 7.73 8.09 -26.33
N GLY A 375 8.90 8.62 -26.62
CA GLY A 375 9.47 9.77 -25.90
C GLY A 375 8.71 11.09 -26.07
N SER A 376 7.74 11.17 -26.99
CA SER A 376 6.89 12.35 -27.20
C SER A 376 5.49 12.22 -26.61
N VAL A 377 5.22 11.13 -25.85
CA VAL A 377 3.91 10.86 -25.22
C VAL A 377 3.45 12.01 -24.33
N ARG A 378 2.19 12.39 -24.47
CA ARG A 378 1.52 13.40 -23.64
C ARG A 378 0.74 12.73 -22.52
N PRO A 379 0.43 13.44 -21.42
CA PRO A 379 -0.41 12.88 -20.35
C PRO A 379 -1.75 12.33 -20.86
N GLN A 380 -2.34 12.97 -21.86
CA GLN A 380 -3.61 12.56 -22.48
C GLN A 380 -3.53 11.19 -23.17
N ASP A 381 -2.38 10.84 -23.77
CA ASP A 381 -2.17 9.59 -24.50
C ASP A 381 -2.14 8.38 -23.56
N LEU A 382 -1.82 8.60 -22.27
CA LEU A 382 -1.77 7.55 -21.25
C LEU A 382 -3.08 7.39 -20.45
N ILE A 383 -4.11 8.24 -20.66
CA ILE A 383 -5.35 8.21 -19.87
C ILE A 383 -5.96 6.82 -19.89
N VAL A 384 -6.23 6.26 -21.08
CA VAL A 384 -6.89 4.96 -21.21
C VAL A 384 -6.06 3.85 -20.58
N SER A 385 -4.75 3.83 -20.81
CA SER A 385 -3.82 2.88 -20.25
C SER A 385 -3.85 2.90 -18.71
N GLN A 386 -3.70 4.08 -18.11
CA GLN A 386 -3.63 4.23 -16.67
C GLN A 386 -5.00 4.05 -15.99
N CYS A 387 -6.09 4.42 -16.64
CA CYS A 387 -7.45 4.11 -16.19
C CYS A 387 -7.69 2.60 -16.11
N LEU A 388 -7.27 1.84 -17.12
CA LEU A 388 -7.40 0.37 -17.10
C LEU A 388 -6.56 -0.27 -16.00
N ILE A 389 -5.33 0.20 -15.74
CA ILE A 389 -4.49 -0.30 -14.65
C ILE A 389 -5.14 0.01 -13.30
N GLY A 390 -5.57 1.26 -13.07
CA GLY A 390 -6.19 1.66 -11.82
C GLY A 390 -7.53 0.96 -11.56
N PHE A 391 -8.39 0.84 -12.58
CA PHE A 391 -9.64 0.10 -12.54
C PHE A 391 -9.40 -1.38 -12.18
N GLY A 392 -8.47 -2.03 -12.87
CA GLY A 392 -8.11 -3.42 -12.62
C GLY A 392 -7.59 -3.63 -11.21
N ALA A 393 -6.72 -2.75 -10.72
CA ALA A 393 -6.16 -2.85 -9.37
C ALA A 393 -7.26 -2.78 -8.29
N THR A 394 -8.17 -1.82 -8.36
CA THR A 394 -9.26 -1.71 -7.37
C THR A 394 -10.30 -2.84 -7.49
N LEU A 395 -10.57 -3.32 -8.71
CA LEU A 395 -11.44 -4.47 -8.93
C LEU A 395 -10.85 -5.76 -8.36
N PHE A 396 -9.51 -5.91 -8.35
CA PHE A 396 -8.80 -7.10 -7.89
C PHE A 396 -8.85 -7.32 -6.38
N VAL A 397 -8.73 -6.23 -5.58
CA VAL A 397 -8.49 -6.30 -4.13
C VAL A 397 -9.57 -7.08 -3.39
N GLY A 398 -10.85 -6.81 -3.65
CA GLY A 398 -11.97 -7.47 -2.96
C GLY A 398 -12.04 -8.97 -3.23
N PRO A 399 -12.10 -9.40 -4.50
CA PRO A 399 -12.12 -10.81 -4.85
C PRO A 399 -10.88 -11.58 -4.35
N ALA A 400 -9.72 -10.97 -4.42
CA ALA A 400 -8.47 -11.56 -3.94
C ALA A 400 -8.49 -11.79 -2.43
N LEU A 401 -8.87 -10.77 -1.66
CA LEU A 401 -9.01 -10.88 -0.21
C LEU A 401 -10.06 -11.92 0.18
N LEU A 402 -11.22 -11.92 -0.47
CA LEU A 402 -12.30 -12.85 -0.19
C LEU A 402 -11.92 -14.29 -0.53
N TYR A 403 -11.20 -14.49 -1.62
CA TYR A 403 -10.66 -15.81 -1.98
C TYR A 403 -9.72 -16.33 -0.89
N SER A 404 -8.77 -15.50 -0.43
CA SER A 404 -7.87 -15.85 0.67
C SER A 404 -8.63 -16.23 1.94
N VAL A 405 -9.54 -15.37 2.36
CA VAL A 405 -10.38 -15.60 3.54
C VAL A 405 -11.18 -16.90 3.41
N SER A 406 -11.75 -17.20 2.26
CA SER A 406 -12.54 -18.41 2.04
C SER A 406 -11.72 -19.72 2.15
N GLN A 407 -10.45 -19.67 1.76
CA GLN A 407 -9.55 -20.82 1.91
C GLN A 407 -9.12 -21.03 3.37
N VAL A 408 -8.94 -19.92 4.10
CA VAL A 408 -8.43 -19.94 5.47
C VAL A 408 -9.55 -20.24 6.48
N LEU A 409 -10.78 -19.82 6.24
CA LEU A 409 -11.92 -20.14 7.11
C LEU A 409 -12.16 -21.64 7.29
N LYS A 410 -11.66 -22.49 6.35
CA LYS A 410 -11.67 -23.95 6.50
C LYS A 410 -10.80 -24.44 7.67
N GLN A 411 -9.87 -23.60 8.16
CA GLN A 411 -8.97 -23.88 9.29
C GLN A 411 -9.50 -23.30 10.62
N GLY A 412 -10.56 -22.48 10.57
CA GLY A 412 -11.21 -21.90 11.74
C GLY A 412 -11.31 -20.36 11.69
N PRO A 413 -12.23 -19.76 12.44
CA PRO A 413 -12.48 -18.32 12.42
C PRO A 413 -11.35 -17.48 13.02
N GLN A 414 -10.45 -18.08 13.80
CA GLN A 414 -9.34 -17.39 14.48
C GLN A 414 -8.31 -16.84 13.48
N VAL A 415 -8.19 -17.43 12.28
CA VAL A 415 -7.18 -17.11 11.26
C VAL A 415 -7.63 -15.98 10.33
N LEU A 416 -8.89 -15.53 10.43
CA LEU A 416 -9.45 -14.46 9.60
C LEU A 416 -8.65 -13.15 9.72
N VAL A 417 -8.42 -12.73 10.94
CA VAL A 417 -7.79 -11.44 11.22
C VAL A 417 -6.32 -11.41 10.83
N PRO A 418 -5.50 -12.41 11.21
CA PRO A 418 -4.14 -12.53 10.68
C PRO A 418 -4.08 -12.46 9.16
N THR A 419 -4.99 -13.14 8.44
CA THR A 419 -5.03 -13.12 6.97
C THR A 419 -5.23 -11.71 6.41
N VAL A 420 -6.20 -10.97 6.94
CA VAL A 420 -6.49 -9.59 6.49
C VAL A 420 -5.30 -8.67 6.75
N LEU A 421 -4.66 -8.80 7.91
CA LEU A 421 -3.54 -7.93 8.30
C LEU A 421 -2.26 -8.24 7.52
N ILE A 422 -1.97 -9.50 7.26
CA ILE A 422 -0.85 -9.89 6.40
C ILE A 422 -1.11 -9.44 4.96
N PHE A 423 -2.36 -9.54 4.48
CA PHE A 423 -2.71 -8.98 3.18
C PHE A 423 -2.43 -7.46 3.13
N ALA A 424 -2.86 -6.71 4.15
CA ALA A 424 -2.58 -5.27 4.23
C ALA A 424 -1.07 -4.96 4.29
N ALA A 425 -0.29 -5.74 5.04
CA ALA A 425 1.17 -5.63 5.08
C ALA A 425 1.79 -5.91 3.70
N THR A 426 1.31 -6.93 2.99
CA THR A 426 1.75 -7.25 1.61
C THR A 426 1.44 -6.10 0.65
N GLN A 427 0.29 -5.44 0.78
CA GLN A 427 -0.06 -4.28 -0.04
C GLN A 427 0.89 -3.09 0.22
N ASN A 428 1.23 -2.83 1.48
CA ASN A 428 2.17 -1.76 1.84
C ASN A 428 3.59 -2.04 1.31
N LEU A 429 4.15 -3.21 1.61
CA LEU A 429 5.48 -3.61 1.15
C LEU A 429 5.54 -3.74 -0.37
N GLY A 430 4.47 -4.25 -1.00
CA GLY A 430 4.38 -4.43 -2.44
C GLY A 430 4.52 -3.12 -3.22
N SER A 431 4.08 -2.01 -2.67
CA SER A 431 4.23 -0.70 -3.30
C SER A 431 5.71 -0.28 -3.41
N VAL A 432 6.49 -0.50 -2.37
CA VAL A 432 7.93 -0.12 -2.36
C VAL A 432 8.77 -1.17 -3.10
N ILE A 433 8.44 -2.45 -2.97
CA ILE A 433 9.06 -3.52 -3.78
C ILE A 433 8.84 -3.24 -5.27
N GLY A 434 7.62 -2.87 -5.65
CA GLY A 434 7.27 -2.50 -7.03
C GLY A 434 8.09 -1.32 -7.53
N SER A 435 8.15 -0.25 -6.75
CA SER A 435 8.95 0.94 -7.10
C SER A 435 10.43 0.61 -7.24
N ALA A 436 11.01 -0.15 -6.30
CA ALA A 436 12.40 -0.57 -6.36
C ALA A 436 12.69 -1.45 -7.59
N LEU A 437 11.80 -2.40 -7.89
CA LEU A 437 11.94 -3.29 -9.04
C LEU A 437 11.86 -2.51 -10.37
N LEU A 438 10.83 -1.66 -10.53
CA LEU A 438 10.63 -0.88 -11.76
C LEU A 438 11.79 0.09 -11.98
N ASN A 439 12.26 0.78 -10.95
CA ASN A 439 13.41 1.67 -11.04
C ASN A 439 14.72 0.90 -11.33
N SER A 440 14.89 -0.30 -10.77
CA SER A 440 16.07 -1.15 -11.07
C SER A 440 16.09 -1.57 -12.54
N VAL A 441 14.92 -1.96 -13.09
CA VAL A 441 14.82 -2.30 -14.53
C VAL A 441 15.04 -1.08 -15.40
N GLN A 442 14.49 0.06 -15.05
CA GLN A 442 14.69 1.32 -15.74
C GLN A 442 16.17 1.69 -15.77
N TYR A 443 16.85 1.66 -14.62
CA TYR A 443 18.27 2.00 -14.51
C TYR A 443 19.18 1.03 -15.29
N ALA A 444 18.94 -0.28 -15.14
CA ALA A 444 19.72 -1.29 -15.88
C ALA A 444 19.55 -1.12 -17.40
N THR A 445 18.31 -0.89 -17.86
CA THR A 445 18.01 -0.66 -19.28
C THR A 445 18.67 0.62 -19.79
N GLN A 446 18.60 1.69 -18.99
CA GLN A 446 19.24 2.98 -19.34
C GLN A 446 20.76 2.81 -19.50
N ARG A 447 21.43 2.16 -18.56
CA ARG A 447 22.88 1.89 -18.65
C ARG A 447 23.23 1.05 -19.90
N TYR A 448 22.45 0.01 -20.16
CA TYR A 448 22.66 -0.83 -21.35
C TYR A 448 22.48 -0.03 -22.64
N ALA A 449 21.44 0.82 -22.72
CA ALA A 449 21.21 1.67 -23.87
C ALA A 449 22.34 2.70 -24.06
N ILE A 450 22.77 3.36 -22.98
CA ILE A 450 23.90 4.33 -23.03
C ILE A 450 25.17 3.64 -23.55
N SER A 451 25.52 2.44 -23.03
CA SER A 451 26.70 1.70 -23.49
C SER A 451 26.61 1.33 -24.98
N GLY A 452 25.41 0.95 -25.43
CA GLY A 452 25.17 0.66 -26.85
C GLY A 452 25.33 1.88 -27.76
N TYR A 453 24.93 3.07 -27.31
CA TYR A 453 25.16 4.33 -28.05
C TYR A 453 26.60 4.75 -27.98
N ALA A 454 27.25 4.66 -26.81
CA ALA A 454 28.66 5.02 -26.65
C ALA A 454 29.59 4.19 -27.55
N ASN A 455 29.30 2.90 -27.74
CA ASN A 455 30.06 2.04 -28.66
C ASN A 455 29.91 2.42 -30.14
N ARG A 456 28.90 3.18 -30.50
CA ARG A 456 28.64 3.65 -31.87
C ARG A 456 29.14 5.07 -32.14
N LEU A 457 29.43 5.83 -31.07
CA LEU A 457 29.92 7.19 -31.11
C LEU A 457 31.40 7.16 -30.77
N SER A 458 32.29 7.29 -31.77
CA SER A 458 33.73 7.47 -31.52
C SER A 458 34.02 8.94 -31.26
N ALA A 459 34.75 9.23 -30.20
CA ALA A 459 35.24 10.59 -29.91
C ALA A 459 36.19 11.13 -31.02
N THR A 460 36.67 10.25 -31.89
CA THR A 460 37.52 10.59 -33.06
C THR A 460 36.73 10.71 -34.35
N ASP A 461 35.38 10.56 -34.34
CA ASP A 461 34.56 10.77 -35.54
C ASP A 461 34.55 12.28 -35.87
N PRO A 462 35.02 12.69 -37.06
CA PRO A 462 35.08 14.10 -37.43
C PRO A 462 33.73 14.77 -37.59
N ARG A 463 32.62 13.98 -37.56
CA ARG A 463 31.26 14.50 -37.59
C ARG A 463 30.76 14.92 -36.20
N VAL A 464 31.46 14.55 -35.12
CA VAL A 464 31.10 14.93 -33.76
C VAL A 464 31.76 16.25 -33.42
N ASP A 465 30.99 17.32 -33.38
CA ASP A 465 31.45 18.62 -32.91
C ASP A 465 31.72 18.55 -31.39
N PRO A 466 32.96 18.82 -30.92
CA PRO A 466 33.28 18.83 -29.51
C PRO A 466 32.42 19.80 -28.68
N SER A 467 31.94 20.89 -29.28
CA SER A 467 31.08 21.87 -28.62
C SER A 467 29.65 21.32 -28.38
N ALA A 468 29.20 20.40 -29.24
CA ALA A 468 27.88 19.74 -29.15
C ALA A 468 27.92 18.47 -28.30
N LEU A 469 29.07 18.01 -27.80
CA LEU A 469 29.21 16.74 -27.09
C LEU A 469 28.36 16.68 -25.82
N SER A 470 28.31 17.78 -25.06
CA SER A 470 27.46 17.85 -23.84
C SER A 470 25.97 17.71 -24.14
N THR A 471 25.51 18.40 -25.21
CA THR A 471 24.11 18.33 -25.66
C THR A 471 23.77 16.94 -26.19
N LEU A 472 24.69 16.33 -26.96
CA LEU A 472 24.52 14.97 -27.46
C LEU A 472 24.45 13.95 -26.32
N THR A 473 25.33 14.07 -25.32
CA THR A 473 25.34 13.18 -24.14
C THR A 473 24.06 13.30 -23.33
N SER A 474 23.55 14.51 -23.14
CA SER A 474 22.28 14.74 -22.42
C SER A 474 21.09 14.14 -23.19
N GLU A 475 21.05 14.29 -24.51
CA GLU A 475 19.99 13.72 -25.34
C GLU A 475 20.06 12.18 -25.38
N VAL A 476 21.24 11.60 -25.50
CA VAL A 476 21.44 10.14 -25.41
C VAL A 476 20.96 9.61 -24.06
N SER A 477 21.32 10.29 -22.96
CA SER A 477 20.85 9.91 -21.62
C SER A 477 19.33 10.00 -21.51
N ARG A 478 18.73 11.05 -22.06
CA ARG A 478 17.27 11.25 -22.07
C ARG A 478 16.57 10.14 -22.86
N GLN A 479 17.04 9.81 -24.06
CA GLN A 479 16.45 8.74 -24.88
C GLN A 479 16.63 7.35 -24.24
N ALA A 480 17.79 7.09 -23.64
CA ALA A 480 18.04 5.87 -22.88
C ALA A 480 17.08 5.73 -21.69
N SER A 481 16.78 6.83 -20.99
CA SER A 481 15.81 6.84 -19.90
C SER A 481 14.37 6.54 -20.39
N VAL A 482 13.98 7.09 -21.57
CA VAL A 482 12.69 6.76 -22.18
C VAL A 482 12.56 5.25 -22.42
N ILE A 483 13.60 4.62 -23.01
CA ILE A 483 13.62 3.17 -23.24
C ILE A 483 13.49 2.42 -21.89
N GLY A 484 14.15 2.91 -20.84
CA GLY A 484 14.04 2.35 -19.49
C GLY A 484 12.61 2.36 -18.96
N TYR A 485 11.90 3.48 -19.07
CA TYR A 485 10.49 3.56 -18.62
C TYR A 485 9.55 2.71 -19.48
N LEU A 486 9.78 2.61 -20.79
CA LEU A 486 9.00 1.71 -21.65
C LEU A 486 9.19 0.24 -21.27
N ASN A 487 10.41 -0.16 -20.90
CA ASN A 487 10.68 -1.50 -20.41
C ASN A 487 10.02 -1.78 -19.05
N SER A 488 9.82 -0.77 -18.22
CA SER A 488 9.02 -0.91 -16.99
C SER A 488 7.56 -1.25 -17.31
N PHE A 489 6.94 -0.65 -18.33
CA PHE A 489 5.60 -1.04 -18.78
C PHE A 489 5.56 -2.49 -19.33
N ARG A 490 6.59 -2.90 -20.09
CA ARG A 490 6.72 -4.29 -20.57
C ARG A 490 6.84 -5.28 -19.42
N LEU A 491 7.62 -4.93 -18.38
CA LEU A 491 7.72 -5.77 -17.18
C LEU A 491 6.35 -5.92 -16.50
N VAL A 492 5.59 -4.82 -16.34
CA VAL A 492 4.25 -4.88 -15.75
C VAL A 492 3.30 -5.73 -16.58
N LEU A 493 3.38 -5.67 -17.91
CA LEU A 493 2.62 -6.56 -18.80
C LEU A 493 2.96 -8.04 -18.53
N VAL A 494 4.25 -8.39 -18.45
CA VAL A 494 4.69 -9.75 -18.18
C VAL A 494 4.21 -10.23 -16.81
N ILE A 495 4.33 -9.36 -15.78
CA ILE A 495 3.86 -9.66 -14.42
C ILE A 495 2.35 -9.90 -14.39
N ALA A 496 1.56 -9.04 -15.04
CA ALA A 496 0.10 -9.17 -15.07
C ALA A 496 -0.34 -10.45 -15.81
N LEU A 497 0.32 -10.78 -16.93
CA LEU A 497 0.06 -12.02 -17.65
C LEU A 497 0.45 -13.26 -16.83
N ALA A 498 1.61 -13.24 -16.17
CA ALA A 498 2.04 -14.32 -15.29
C ALA A 498 1.07 -14.52 -14.12
N ALA A 499 0.64 -13.43 -13.45
CA ALA A 499 -0.36 -13.50 -12.40
C ALA A 499 -1.69 -14.06 -12.91
N THR A 500 -2.13 -13.66 -14.10
CA THR A 500 -3.34 -14.20 -14.75
C THR A 500 -3.23 -15.71 -14.97
N LEU A 501 -2.10 -16.17 -15.49
CA LEU A 501 -1.86 -17.62 -15.71
C LEU A 501 -1.88 -18.40 -14.40
N VAL A 502 -1.28 -17.86 -13.33
CA VAL A 502 -1.29 -18.51 -12.01
C VAL A 502 -2.73 -18.60 -11.45
N VAL A 503 -3.54 -17.55 -11.59
CA VAL A 503 -4.96 -17.57 -11.17
C VAL A 503 -5.76 -18.58 -11.99
N LEU A 504 -5.57 -18.63 -13.31
CA LEU A 504 -6.23 -19.62 -14.19
C LEU A 504 -5.82 -21.05 -13.85
N ALA A 505 -4.54 -21.30 -13.60
CA ALA A 505 -4.04 -22.61 -13.16
C ALA A 505 -4.65 -23.02 -11.81
N ALA A 506 -4.74 -22.09 -10.85
CA ALA A 506 -5.39 -22.32 -9.56
C ALA A 506 -6.89 -22.64 -9.72
N ALA A 507 -7.58 -21.95 -10.64
CA ALA A 507 -8.99 -22.20 -10.97
C ALA A 507 -9.19 -23.59 -11.60
N ALA A 508 -8.35 -23.96 -12.57
CA ALA A 508 -8.39 -25.26 -13.22
C ALA A 508 -8.14 -26.39 -12.22
N TYR A 509 -7.13 -26.24 -11.36
CA TYR A 509 -6.82 -27.20 -10.32
C TYR A 509 -7.96 -27.39 -9.31
N SER A 510 -8.57 -26.31 -8.87
CA SER A 510 -9.74 -26.33 -7.96
C SER A 510 -10.91 -27.07 -8.61
N SER A 511 -11.19 -26.80 -9.88
CA SER A 511 -12.26 -27.45 -10.64
C SER A 511 -12.00 -28.96 -10.83
N TYR A 512 -10.75 -29.34 -11.12
CA TYR A 512 -10.34 -30.73 -11.23
C TYR A 512 -10.46 -31.49 -9.90
N SER A 513 -9.96 -30.89 -8.81
CA SER A 513 -10.01 -31.47 -7.46
C SER A 513 -11.45 -31.70 -6.97
N ASN A 514 -12.37 -30.78 -7.32
CA ASN A 514 -13.80 -30.92 -6.98
C ASN A 514 -14.50 -32.03 -7.78
N ARG A 515 -14.04 -32.32 -9.01
CA ARG A 515 -14.57 -33.43 -9.85
C ARG A 515 -14.03 -34.79 -9.43
N HIS A 516 -12.83 -34.83 -8.84
CA HIS A 516 -12.17 -36.06 -8.39
C HIS A 516 -11.82 -35.98 -6.90
N PRO A 517 -12.81 -36.08 -5.99
CA PRO A 517 -12.54 -36.06 -4.57
C PRO A 517 -11.65 -37.25 -4.21
N LYS A 518 -10.44 -36.96 -3.68
CA LYS A 518 -9.57 -38.03 -3.16
C LYS A 518 -10.37 -38.80 -2.13
N ARG A 519 -10.59 -40.11 -2.38
CA ARG A 519 -11.14 -41.05 -1.38
C ARG A 519 -10.29 -40.90 -0.12
N LYS A 520 -10.91 -40.52 0.99
CA LYS A 520 -10.24 -40.58 2.29
C LYS A 520 -9.78 -42.02 2.49
N PRO A 521 -8.53 -42.28 2.86
CA PRO A 521 -8.15 -43.61 3.32
C PRO A 521 -9.01 -43.89 4.55
N THR A 522 -9.76 -45.00 4.49
CA THR A 522 -10.54 -45.59 5.59
C THR A 522 -9.64 -46.03 6.72
#